data_ef4fe632d0d126ede70dfcbf4cae23bc
#
_entry.id   ef4fe632d0d126ede70dfcbf4cae23bc
#
_cell.length_a   1.000
_cell.length_b   1.000
_cell.length_c   1.000
_cell.angle_alpha   90.00
_cell.angle_beta   90.00
_cell.angle_gamma   90.00
#
_symmetry.space_group_name_H-M   'P 1'
#
loop_
_entity.id
_entity.type
_entity.pdbx_description
1 polymer ?
#
loop_
_entity_poly.entity_id
_entity_poly.type
_entity_poly.pdbx_seq_one_letter_code
_entity_poly.pdbx_strand_id
1 'polypeptide(L)'
;AFLLSEEAEQYVGLAIVRLLAALPYAVHWIDSRDGVFAPALPAQVRTEHSEPVQGAVADLPAGTRVLIMSFSHAEDLDIVIACLERLRSKGDLPYVGLIGSQTKWAVFRHRLAARGFSDDELARITCPIGVPGITGKEPEVIAVAVAAQLLLVAPPLAP
;
A
#
# COMPACT_ATOMS: atom_id res chain seq x y z
N ALA A 1 -4.22 4.88 1.86
CA ALA A 1 -5.04 3.67 1.92
C ALA A 1 -4.14 2.47 2.21
N PHE A 2 -4.61 1.58 3.03
CA PHE A 2 -3.90 0.39 3.48
C PHE A 2 -4.74 -0.85 3.28
N LEU A 3 -4.09 -1.93 2.88
CA LEU A 3 -4.70 -3.23 2.67
C LEU A 3 -3.84 -4.27 3.38
N LEU A 4 -4.37 -4.89 4.42
CA LEU A 4 -3.59 -5.69 5.36
C LEU A 4 -4.03 -7.13 5.50
N SER A 5 -3.02 -8.06 5.71
CA SER A 5 -3.26 -9.32 6.37
C SER A 5 -2.14 -10.32 6.55
N GLU A 6 -2.44 -11.40 7.15
CA GLU A 6 -1.83 -12.51 7.90
C GLU A 6 -1.26 -12.07 9.24
N GLU A 7 -1.20 -12.99 10.22
CA GLU A 7 -0.95 -12.60 11.61
C GLU A 7 0.32 -11.76 11.79
N ALA A 8 1.41 -12.09 11.11
CA ALA A 8 2.65 -11.31 11.21
C ALA A 8 2.56 -9.97 10.47
N GLU A 9 1.91 -9.94 9.31
CA GLU A 9 1.69 -8.74 8.51
C GLU A 9 0.66 -7.82 9.17
N GLN A 10 -0.31 -8.38 9.90
CA GLN A 10 -1.28 -7.61 10.67
C GLN A 10 -0.61 -6.74 11.73
N TYR A 11 0.46 -7.23 12.39
CA TYR A 11 1.23 -6.42 13.33
C TYR A 11 2.02 -5.31 12.63
N VAL A 12 2.61 -5.59 11.48
CA VAL A 12 3.30 -4.57 10.67
C VAL A 12 2.34 -3.48 10.24
N GLY A 13 1.19 -3.85 9.74
CA GLY A 13 0.20 -2.90 9.30
C GLY A 13 -0.38 -2.04 10.40
N LEU A 14 -0.65 -2.62 11.56
CA LEU A 14 -1.10 -1.86 12.72
C LEU A 14 -0.02 -0.86 13.18
N ALA A 15 1.25 -1.26 13.17
CA ALA A 15 2.37 -0.37 13.50
C ALA A 15 2.47 0.78 12.49
N ILE A 16 2.31 0.51 11.20
CA ILE A 16 2.29 1.53 10.13
C ILE A 16 1.11 2.49 10.33
N VAL A 17 -0.09 1.96 10.52
CA VAL A 17 -1.30 2.79 10.74
C VAL A 17 -1.14 3.72 11.93
N ARG A 18 -0.66 3.20 13.06
CA ARG A 18 -0.44 4.00 14.27
C ARG A 18 0.61 5.09 14.07
N LEU A 19 1.71 4.77 13.40
CA LEU A 19 2.75 5.75 13.14
C LEU A 19 2.28 6.83 12.18
N LEU A 20 1.65 6.46 11.08
CA LEU A 20 1.15 7.41 10.09
C LEU A 20 0.02 8.29 10.62
N ALA A 21 -0.79 7.80 11.54
CA ALA A 21 -1.81 8.60 12.20
C ALA A 21 -1.23 9.71 13.09
N ALA A 22 0.01 9.55 13.56
CA ALA A 22 0.74 10.60 14.29
C ALA A 22 1.43 11.61 13.36
N LEU A 23 1.47 11.36 12.07
CA LEU A 23 2.03 12.22 11.03
C LEU A 23 0.90 12.97 10.29
N PRO A 24 1.21 13.94 9.43
CA PRO A 24 0.18 14.73 8.73
C PRO A 24 -0.49 13.95 7.60
N TYR A 25 -1.00 12.76 7.89
CA TYR A 25 -1.73 11.91 6.96
C TYR A 25 -3.13 11.58 7.48
N ALA A 26 -4.11 11.63 6.57
CA ALA A 26 -5.40 10.97 6.79
C ALA A 26 -5.25 9.50 6.38
N VAL A 27 -5.38 8.58 7.33
CA VAL A 27 -5.18 7.15 7.10
C VAL A 27 -6.51 6.48 6.81
N HIS A 28 -6.57 5.75 5.71
CA HIS A 28 -7.71 4.93 5.34
C HIS A 28 -7.27 3.47 5.25
N TRP A 29 -7.73 2.67 6.20
CA TRP A 29 -7.43 1.24 6.27
C TRP A 29 -8.58 0.44 5.65
N ILE A 30 -8.29 -0.26 4.56
CA ILE A 30 -9.25 -1.04 3.79
C ILE A 30 -8.84 -2.52 3.85
N ASP A 31 -9.79 -3.40 4.14
CA ASP A 31 -9.55 -4.84 4.19
C ASP A 31 -10.75 -5.59 3.60
N SER A 32 -10.48 -6.74 2.97
CA SER A 32 -11.54 -7.61 2.44
C SER A 32 -12.19 -8.50 3.49
N ARG A 33 -11.58 -8.58 4.68
CA ARG A 33 -12.09 -9.38 5.79
C ARG A 33 -12.83 -8.51 6.78
N ASP A 34 -13.98 -9.00 7.23
CA ASP A 34 -14.73 -8.36 8.29
C ASP A 34 -14.10 -8.62 9.67
N GLY A 35 -14.22 -7.65 10.58
CA GLY A 35 -13.81 -7.80 11.96
C GLY A 35 -12.29 -7.82 12.24
N VAL A 36 -11.44 -7.47 11.27
CA VAL A 36 -9.97 -7.47 11.43
C VAL A 36 -9.43 -6.19 12.04
N PHE A 37 -10.21 -5.12 12.06
CA PHE A 37 -9.75 -3.81 12.53
C PHE A 37 -9.56 -3.79 14.03
N ALA A 38 -8.44 -3.20 14.48
CA ALA A 38 -8.16 -3.05 15.91
C ALA A 38 -9.23 -2.16 16.58
N PRO A 39 -9.66 -2.48 17.83
CA PRO A 39 -10.76 -1.78 18.47
C PRO A 39 -10.44 -0.34 18.91
N ALA A 40 -9.18 0.01 19.10
CA ALA A 40 -8.75 1.32 19.60
C ALA A 40 -7.81 1.99 18.63
N LEU A 41 -8.34 2.46 17.49
CA LEU A 41 -7.57 3.20 16.49
C LEU A 41 -7.66 4.72 16.76
N PRO A 42 -6.61 5.49 16.38
CA PRO A 42 -6.68 6.94 16.41
C PRO A 42 -7.86 7.49 15.61
N ALA A 43 -8.44 8.61 16.04
CA ALA A 43 -9.63 9.20 15.43
C ALA A 43 -9.48 9.57 13.95
N GLN A 44 -8.26 9.85 13.49
CA GLN A 44 -7.96 10.17 12.09
C GLN A 44 -7.81 8.94 11.19
N VAL A 45 -7.95 7.73 11.74
CA VAL A 45 -7.96 6.49 10.97
C VAL A 45 -9.39 6.11 10.61
N ARG A 46 -9.67 6.07 9.32
CA ARG A 46 -10.92 5.53 8.80
C ARG A 46 -10.72 4.06 8.43
N THR A 47 -11.68 3.22 8.74
CA THR A 47 -11.70 1.81 8.35
C THR A 47 -12.79 1.53 7.34
N GLU A 48 -12.54 0.61 6.42
CA GLU A 48 -13.50 0.19 5.41
C GLU A 48 -13.37 -1.31 5.12
N HIS A 49 -14.48 -2.03 5.21
CA HIS A 49 -14.60 -3.39 4.69
C HIS A 49 -15.00 -3.32 3.21
N SER A 50 -14.19 -3.86 2.32
CA SER A 50 -14.47 -3.87 0.87
C SER A 50 -14.13 -5.23 0.28
N GLU A 51 -15.12 -5.87 -0.32
CA GLU A 51 -14.95 -7.15 -1.01
C GLU A 51 -15.63 -7.09 -2.39
N PRO A 52 -14.84 -7.20 -3.47
CA PRO A 52 -13.38 -7.37 -3.51
C PRO A 52 -12.65 -6.07 -3.13
N VAL A 53 -11.52 -6.21 -2.44
CA VAL A 53 -10.77 -5.06 -1.92
C VAL A 53 -10.21 -4.16 -3.02
N GLN A 54 -9.80 -4.71 -4.17
CA GLN A 54 -9.31 -3.93 -5.31
C GLN A 54 -10.38 -2.99 -5.88
N GLY A 55 -11.66 -3.26 -5.64
CA GLY A 55 -12.75 -2.37 -6.03
C GLY A 55 -12.69 -1.00 -5.35
N ALA A 56 -12.10 -0.91 -4.17
CA ALA A 56 -11.93 0.35 -3.46
C ALA A 56 -10.92 1.31 -4.12
N VAL A 57 -10.03 0.82 -4.98
CA VAL A 57 -9.02 1.65 -5.64
C VAL A 57 -9.66 2.75 -6.49
N ALA A 58 -10.78 2.47 -7.14
CA ALA A 58 -11.49 3.44 -7.99
C ALA A 58 -11.97 4.67 -7.22
N ASP A 59 -12.32 4.50 -5.94
CA ASP A 59 -12.92 5.54 -5.11
C ASP A 59 -11.90 6.31 -4.24
N LEU A 60 -10.62 5.96 -4.33
CA LEU A 60 -9.57 6.67 -3.60
C LEU A 60 -9.46 8.12 -4.08
N PRO A 61 -9.28 9.09 -3.17
CA PRO A 61 -9.03 10.47 -3.56
C PRO A 61 -7.76 10.61 -4.42
N ALA A 62 -7.74 11.59 -5.32
CA ALA A 62 -6.51 11.97 -6.03
C ALA A 62 -5.41 12.34 -5.03
N GLY A 63 -4.18 11.98 -5.32
CA GLY A 63 -3.04 12.21 -4.42
C GLY A 63 -2.89 11.17 -3.31
N THR A 64 -3.70 10.12 -3.31
CA THR A 64 -3.57 9.03 -2.34
C THR A 64 -2.25 8.27 -2.53
N ARG A 65 -1.53 8.09 -1.44
CA ARG A 65 -0.40 7.16 -1.37
C ARG A 65 -0.93 5.80 -0.93
N VAL A 66 -0.66 4.78 -1.74
CA VAL A 66 -1.21 3.43 -1.53
C VAL A 66 -0.13 2.50 -0.98
N LEU A 67 -0.46 1.79 0.08
CA LEU A 67 0.35 0.69 0.61
C LEU A 67 -0.45 -0.60 0.48
N ILE A 68 0.15 -1.61 -0.13
CA ILE A 68 -0.49 -2.89 -0.43
C ILE A 68 0.17 -3.98 0.42
N MET A 69 -0.62 -4.58 1.29
CA MET A 69 -0.22 -5.70 2.14
C MET A 69 -1.47 -6.49 2.53
N SER A 70 -2.01 -7.27 1.59
CA SER A 70 -3.20 -8.05 1.79
C SER A 70 -2.90 -9.47 2.33
N PHE A 71 -3.95 -10.23 2.63
CA PHE A 71 -3.77 -11.57 3.22
C PHE A 71 -3.29 -12.64 2.21
N SER A 72 -3.23 -12.32 0.93
CA SER A 72 -2.77 -13.27 -0.07
C SER A 72 -2.03 -12.58 -1.22
N HIS A 73 -1.10 -13.32 -1.82
CA HIS A 73 -0.41 -12.83 -3.01
C HIS A 73 -1.36 -12.60 -4.20
N ALA A 74 -2.43 -13.38 -4.31
CA ALA A 74 -3.43 -13.20 -5.36
C ALA A 74 -4.18 -11.87 -5.20
N GLU A 75 -4.58 -11.54 -3.98
CA GLU A 75 -5.25 -10.27 -3.68
C GLU A 75 -4.31 -9.09 -3.86
N ASP A 76 -3.06 -9.20 -3.39
CA ASP A 76 -2.03 -8.19 -3.65
C ASP A 76 -1.86 -7.90 -5.15
N LEU A 77 -1.83 -8.95 -5.97
CA LEU A 77 -1.71 -8.79 -7.42
C LEU A 77 -2.92 -8.07 -8.02
N ASP A 78 -4.13 -8.42 -7.60
CA ASP A 78 -5.35 -7.76 -8.06
C ASP A 78 -5.38 -6.27 -7.70
N ILE A 79 -4.90 -5.93 -6.50
CA ILE A 79 -4.79 -4.53 -6.07
C ILE A 79 -3.74 -3.78 -6.89
N VAL A 80 -2.57 -4.39 -7.13
CA VAL A 80 -1.53 -3.79 -7.99
C VAL A 80 -2.06 -3.52 -9.38
N ILE A 81 -2.80 -4.46 -9.97
CA ILE A 81 -3.44 -4.28 -11.29
C ILE A 81 -4.39 -3.09 -11.27
N ALA A 82 -5.26 -3.00 -10.27
CA ALA A 82 -6.20 -1.87 -10.15
C ALA A 82 -5.47 -0.52 -10.01
N CYS A 83 -4.38 -0.48 -9.24
CA CYS A 83 -3.55 0.72 -9.12
C CYS A 83 -2.86 1.09 -10.44
N LEU A 84 -2.33 0.11 -11.18
CA LEU A 84 -1.69 0.35 -12.48
C LEU A 84 -2.69 0.84 -13.52
N GLU A 85 -3.88 0.29 -13.56
CA GLU A 85 -4.97 0.76 -14.44
C GLU A 85 -5.37 2.19 -14.11
N ARG A 86 -5.47 2.55 -12.83
CA ARG A 86 -5.74 3.91 -12.40
C ARG A 86 -4.59 4.86 -12.74
N LEU A 87 -3.34 4.45 -12.57
CA LEU A 87 -2.18 5.24 -12.97
C LEU A 87 -2.17 5.50 -14.47
N ARG A 88 -2.55 4.49 -15.28
CA ARG A 88 -2.68 4.61 -16.74
C ARG A 88 -3.76 5.62 -17.14
N SER A 89 -4.90 5.61 -16.46
CA SER A 89 -6.06 6.43 -16.80
C SER A 89 -6.03 7.84 -16.20
N LYS A 90 -5.52 7.99 -14.98
CA LYS A 90 -5.57 9.25 -14.22
C LYS A 90 -4.20 9.79 -13.81
N GLY A 91 -3.22 8.90 -13.58
CA GLY A 91 -1.88 9.28 -13.13
C GLY A 91 -1.82 9.99 -11.77
N ASP A 92 -2.80 9.77 -10.91
CA ASP A 92 -3.04 10.58 -9.72
C ASP A 92 -2.69 9.88 -8.38
N LEU A 93 -1.96 8.77 -8.46
CA LEU A 93 -1.41 8.08 -7.28
C LEU A 93 0.10 8.33 -7.20
N PRO A 94 0.56 9.24 -6.33
CA PRO A 94 1.98 9.63 -6.26
C PRO A 94 2.88 8.53 -5.70
N TYR A 95 2.32 7.55 -5.00
CA TYR A 95 3.05 6.41 -4.46
C TYR A 95 2.16 5.18 -4.42
N VAL A 96 2.68 4.07 -4.92
CA VAL A 96 2.08 2.74 -4.77
C VAL A 96 3.17 1.78 -4.33
N GLY A 97 3.08 1.31 -3.09
CA GLY A 97 4.05 0.41 -2.48
C GLY A 97 3.45 -0.95 -2.18
N LEU A 98 4.21 -1.99 -2.47
CA LEU A 98 3.84 -3.38 -2.20
C LEU A 98 4.81 -3.98 -1.17
N ILE A 99 4.27 -4.55 -0.10
CA ILE A 99 5.07 -5.32 0.83
C ILE A 99 5.54 -6.62 0.18
N GLY A 100 6.77 -6.97 0.39
CA GLY A 100 7.33 -8.23 -0.12
C GLY A 100 8.80 -8.13 -0.45
N SER A 101 9.38 -9.27 -0.80
CA SER A 101 10.77 -9.38 -1.21
C SER A 101 10.95 -9.00 -2.68
N GLN A 102 12.21 -8.82 -3.07
CA GLN A 102 12.56 -8.68 -4.50
C GLN A 102 12.15 -9.90 -5.32
N THR A 103 12.18 -11.09 -4.71
CA THR A 103 11.72 -12.33 -5.35
C THR A 103 10.22 -12.30 -5.64
N LYS A 104 9.41 -11.86 -4.68
CA LYS A 104 7.96 -11.66 -4.88
C LYS A 104 7.71 -10.67 -6.02
N TRP A 105 8.43 -9.54 -6.01
CA TRP A 105 8.28 -8.53 -7.05
C TRP A 105 8.67 -9.05 -8.43
N ALA A 106 9.74 -9.83 -8.54
CA ALA A 106 10.13 -10.43 -9.82
C ALA A 106 9.03 -11.32 -10.40
N VAL A 107 8.37 -12.13 -9.57
CA VAL A 107 7.23 -12.96 -9.98
C VAL A 107 6.05 -12.10 -10.41
N PHE A 108 5.70 -11.08 -9.64
CA PHE A 108 4.61 -10.16 -9.97
C PHE A 108 4.89 -9.41 -11.27
N ARG A 109 6.09 -8.88 -11.41
CA ARG A 109 6.51 -8.16 -12.61
C ARG A 109 6.36 -9.01 -13.87
N HIS A 110 6.76 -10.28 -13.81
CA HIS A 110 6.61 -11.20 -14.92
C HIS A 110 5.12 -11.38 -15.30
N ARG A 111 4.26 -11.59 -14.33
CA ARG A 111 2.81 -11.76 -14.55
C ARG A 111 2.16 -10.48 -15.10
N LEU A 112 2.56 -9.34 -14.59
CA LEU A 112 2.03 -8.04 -15.03
C LEU A 112 2.48 -7.70 -16.45
N ALA A 113 3.74 -7.98 -16.80
CA ALA A 113 4.23 -7.82 -18.16
C ALA A 113 3.47 -8.68 -19.16
N ALA A 114 3.13 -9.92 -18.78
CA ALA A 114 2.30 -10.82 -19.59
C ALA A 114 0.86 -10.30 -19.80
N ARG A 115 0.38 -9.42 -18.92
CA ARG A 115 -0.92 -8.74 -19.04
C ARG A 115 -0.86 -7.43 -19.84
N GLY A 116 0.32 -7.05 -20.35
CA GLY A 116 0.49 -5.88 -21.21
C GLY A 116 0.92 -4.60 -20.49
N PHE A 117 1.37 -4.67 -19.24
CA PHE A 117 1.96 -3.53 -18.57
C PHE A 117 3.43 -3.35 -18.99
N SER A 118 3.80 -2.12 -19.36
CA SER A 118 5.16 -1.78 -19.79
C SER A 118 6.12 -1.67 -18.60
N ASP A 119 7.41 -1.71 -18.88
CA ASP A 119 8.45 -1.50 -17.86
C ASP A 119 8.31 -0.14 -17.17
N ASP A 120 7.96 0.91 -17.90
CA ASP A 120 7.74 2.24 -17.35
C ASP A 120 6.53 2.27 -16.40
N GLU A 121 5.46 1.57 -16.74
CA GLU A 121 4.30 1.42 -15.85
C GLU A 121 4.66 0.65 -14.59
N LEU A 122 5.39 -0.47 -14.73
CA LEU A 122 5.81 -1.31 -13.60
C LEU A 122 6.80 -0.59 -12.68
N ALA A 123 7.62 0.31 -13.20
CA ALA A 123 8.53 1.15 -12.41
C ALA A 123 7.80 2.10 -11.44
N ARG A 124 6.50 2.30 -11.61
CA ARG A 124 5.66 3.10 -10.70
C ARG A 124 5.35 2.37 -9.39
N ILE A 125 5.55 1.08 -9.34
CA ILE A 125 5.32 0.27 -8.12
C ILE A 125 6.63 0.16 -7.35
N THR A 126 6.59 0.53 -6.07
CA THR A 126 7.72 0.37 -5.15
C THR A 126 7.59 -0.97 -4.41
N CYS A 127 8.54 -1.85 -4.62
CA CYS A 127 8.65 -3.13 -3.89
C CYS A 127 10.12 -3.56 -3.82
N PRO A 128 10.65 -3.87 -2.63
CA PRO A 128 10.01 -3.79 -1.31
C PRO A 128 9.77 -2.35 -0.86
N ILE A 129 8.80 -2.16 0.03
CA ILE A 129 8.52 -0.86 0.65
C ILE A 129 9.57 -0.51 1.71
N GLY A 130 9.74 0.79 1.97
CA GLY A 130 10.65 1.33 2.96
C GLY A 130 11.92 1.93 2.37
N VAL A 131 12.49 2.92 3.04
CA VAL A 131 13.74 3.52 2.60
C VAL A 131 14.88 2.52 2.69
N PRO A 132 15.82 2.53 1.70
CA PRO A 132 17.02 1.71 1.76
C PRO A 132 17.89 2.05 2.97
N GLY A 133 18.58 1.03 3.52
CA GLY A 133 19.53 1.21 4.61
C GLY A 133 18.97 0.96 6.00
N ILE A 134 17.64 0.97 6.18
CA ILE A 134 17.00 0.53 7.41
C ILE A 134 16.76 -0.97 7.29
N THR A 135 17.39 -1.75 8.15
CA THR A 135 17.27 -3.21 8.20
C THR A 135 16.63 -3.63 9.52
N GLY A 136 15.77 -4.62 9.46
CA GLY A 136 15.04 -5.13 10.62
C GLY A 136 13.70 -5.69 10.18
N LYS A 137 13.20 -6.66 10.93
CA LYS A 137 11.92 -7.33 10.66
C LYS A 137 10.85 -6.97 11.70
N GLU A 138 11.24 -6.23 12.73
CA GLU A 138 10.33 -5.76 13.77
C GLU A 138 9.30 -4.82 13.15
N PRO A 139 8.01 -4.99 13.49
CA PRO A 139 6.93 -4.18 12.91
C PRO A 139 7.17 -2.67 13.00
N GLU A 140 7.69 -2.20 14.12
CA GLU A 140 7.97 -0.78 14.34
C GLU A 140 9.12 -0.27 13.48
N VAL A 141 10.15 -1.08 13.23
CA VAL A 141 11.28 -0.72 12.35
C VAL A 141 10.81 -0.63 10.90
N ILE A 142 10.01 -1.58 10.45
CA ILE A 142 9.39 -1.55 9.12
C ILE A 142 8.50 -0.31 8.99
N ALA A 143 7.71 -0.01 10.01
CA ALA A 143 6.84 1.16 10.01
C ALA A 143 7.63 2.47 9.86
N VAL A 144 8.75 2.61 10.55
CA VAL A 144 9.63 3.79 10.43
C VAL A 144 10.21 3.90 9.02
N ALA A 145 10.70 2.81 8.46
CA ALA A 145 11.25 2.81 7.11
C ALA A 145 10.20 3.21 6.05
N VAL A 146 8.98 2.71 6.19
CA VAL A 146 7.86 3.02 5.28
C VAL A 146 7.42 4.48 5.46
N ALA A 147 7.26 4.94 6.69
CA ALA A 147 6.89 6.34 6.96
C ALA A 147 7.93 7.33 6.41
N ALA A 148 9.21 7.03 6.56
CA ALA A 148 10.29 7.84 6.01
C ALA A 148 10.20 7.89 4.46
N GLN A 149 9.94 6.77 3.81
CA GLN A 149 9.77 6.73 2.36
C GLN A 149 8.56 7.56 1.90
N LEU A 150 7.42 7.47 2.59
CA LEU A 150 6.24 8.27 2.28
C LEU A 150 6.48 9.78 2.45
N LEU A 151 7.24 10.17 3.45
CA LEU A 151 7.59 11.58 3.67
C LEU A 151 8.51 12.15 2.59
N LEU A 152 9.27 11.30 1.90
CA LEU A 152 10.11 11.69 0.76
C LEU A 152 9.30 11.88 -0.53
N VAL A 153 8.09 11.33 -0.60
CA VAL A 153 7.21 11.52 -1.76
C VAL A 153 6.70 12.96 -1.76
N ALA A 154 7.02 13.70 -2.83
CA ALA A 154 6.57 15.07 -2.97
C ALA A 154 5.03 15.18 -2.84
N PRO A 155 4.50 16.20 -2.15
CA PRO A 155 3.07 16.47 -2.21
C PRO A 155 2.67 16.78 -3.67
N PRO A 156 1.42 16.49 -4.07
CA PRO A 156 0.95 16.92 -5.37
C PRO A 156 1.14 18.43 -5.50
N LEU A 157 1.59 18.86 -6.66
CA LEU A 157 1.69 20.30 -6.95
C LEU A 157 0.32 20.92 -6.70
N ALA A 158 0.28 21.99 -5.91
CA ALA A 158 -0.95 22.73 -5.71
C ALA A 158 -1.48 23.21 -7.09
N PRO A 159 -2.77 23.16 -7.33
CA PRO A 159 -3.35 23.62 -8.57
C PRO A 159 -3.11 25.11 -8.81
#